data_86af06595b76f7b4ed0c8b6918b00d53
#
_entry.id   86af06595b76f7b4ed0c8b6918b00d53
#
_cell.length_a   1.000
_cell.length_b   1.000
_cell.length_c   1.000
_cell.angle_alpha   90.00
_cell.angle_beta   90.00
_cell.angle_gamma   90.00
#
_symmetry.space_group_name_H-M   'P 1'
#
loop_
_entity.id
_entity.type
_entity.pdbx_description
1 polymer ?
#
loop_
_entity_poly.entity_id
_entity_poly.type
_entity_poly.pdbx_seq_one_letter_code
_entity_poly.pdbx_strand_id
1 'polypeptide(L)'
;IGAASVFGQKIQSNNYGTTGYVNADGKIQDASYRTVGYIKSDGKIQDNSYRTIGYIKSDGTIQDASYRTIGYIKSDGKVQDASYRTLGYVKSDGTVQDASYRTLGYAKGVDKTWAAVVFFFFFFNG
;
A
#
# COMPACT_ATOMS: atom_id res chain seq x y z
N ILE A 1 25.55 7.62 9.13
CA ILE A 1 24.26 7.81 8.52
C ILE A 1 24.18 6.97 7.25
N GLY A 2 23.19 6.14 7.15
CA GLY A 2 22.96 5.39 5.95
C GLY A 2 22.49 6.32 4.86
N ALA A 3 23.01 6.16 3.66
CA ALA A 3 22.48 6.87 2.52
C ALA A 3 21.03 6.44 2.34
N ALA A 4 20.14 7.41 2.16
CA ALA A 4 18.80 7.07 1.74
C ALA A 4 18.91 6.31 0.43
N SER A 5 18.13 5.26 0.28
CA SER A 5 18.12 4.53 -0.97
C SER A 5 17.66 5.50 -2.07
N VAL A 6 18.42 5.59 -3.17
CA VAL A 6 17.98 6.37 -4.33
C VAL A 6 16.83 5.68 -5.03
N PHE A 7 16.62 4.41 -4.72
CA PHE A 7 15.51 3.61 -5.25
C PHE A 7 14.53 3.34 -4.12
N GLY A 8 13.25 3.31 -4.43
CA GLY A 8 12.22 2.98 -3.47
C GLY A 8 12.33 1.55 -2.97
N GLN A 9 11.60 1.27 -1.90
CA GLN A 9 11.48 -0.08 -1.41
C GLN A 9 10.68 -0.91 -2.40
N LYS A 10 11.16 -2.12 -2.63
CA LYS A 10 10.58 -2.99 -3.65
C LYS A 10 9.30 -3.65 -3.15
N ILE A 11 8.30 -3.68 -4.01
CA ILE A 11 7.11 -4.49 -3.84
C ILE A 11 7.28 -5.72 -4.72
N GLN A 12 7.11 -6.91 -4.15
CA GLN A 12 7.31 -8.16 -4.86
C GLN A 12 6.04 -8.99 -4.84
N SER A 13 5.87 -9.80 -5.89
CA SER A 13 4.83 -10.81 -5.95
C SER A 13 5.22 -12.03 -5.09
N ASN A 14 4.32 -13.01 -5.00
CA ASN A 14 4.56 -14.19 -4.17
C ASN A 14 5.70 -15.07 -4.70
N ASN A 15 6.10 -14.92 -5.95
CA ASN A 15 7.26 -15.63 -6.51
C ASN A 15 8.50 -14.74 -6.58
N TYR A 16 8.49 -13.62 -5.84
CA TYR A 16 9.60 -12.67 -5.70
C TYR A 16 9.87 -11.84 -6.96
N GLY A 17 8.97 -11.85 -7.94
CA GLY A 17 9.06 -10.93 -9.06
C GLY A 17 8.78 -9.51 -8.58
N THR A 18 9.40 -8.52 -9.22
CA THR A 18 9.17 -7.13 -8.86
C THR A 18 7.85 -6.65 -9.42
N THR A 19 6.97 -6.16 -8.54
CA THR A 19 5.70 -5.54 -8.93
C THR A 19 5.88 -4.04 -9.11
N GLY A 20 6.68 -3.42 -8.23
CA GLY A 20 6.90 -1.99 -8.27
C GLY A 20 7.68 -1.51 -7.07
N TYR A 21 7.59 -0.22 -6.81
CA TYR A 21 8.39 0.44 -5.77
C TYR A 21 7.55 1.46 -5.02
N VAL A 22 7.78 1.57 -3.71
CA VAL A 22 7.23 2.62 -2.87
C VAL A 22 8.41 3.42 -2.33
N ASN A 23 8.53 4.67 -2.78
CA ASN A 23 9.63 5.53 -2.35
C ASN A 23 9.32 6.14 -0.98
N ALA A 24 10.36 6.53 -0.26
CA ALA A 24 10.18 7.11 1.07
C ALA A 24 9.38 8.41 1.04
N ASP A 25 9.39 9.13 -0.09
CA ASP A 25 8.63 10.38 -0.27
C ASP A 25 7.18 10.13 -0.68
N GLY A 26 6.77 8.86 -0.80
CA GLY A 26 5.41 8.49 -1.15
C GLY A 26 5.14 8.26 -2.62
N LYS A 27 6.13 8.47 -3.49
CA LYS A 27 5.96 8.17 -4.90
C LYS A 27 5.86 6.66 -5.10
N ILE A 28 4.86 6.23 -5.88
CA ILE A 28 4.64 4.82 -6.21
C ILE A 28 4.99 4.62 -7.67
N GLN A 29 5.82 3.62 -7.94
CA GLN A 29 6.28 3.33 -9.31
C GLN A 29 5.99 1.87 -9.65
N ASP A 30 5.78 1.60 -10.94
CA ASP A 30 5.66 0.23 -11.43
C ASP A 30 7.06 -0.40 -11.58
N ALA A 31 7.10 -1.65 -12.07
CA ALA A 31 8.36 -2.38 -12.21
C ALA A 31 9.31 -1.75 -13.24
N SER A 32 8.79 -0.90 -14.11
CA SER A 32 9.58 -0.16 -15.11
C SER A 32 9.94 1.24 -14.64
N TYR A 33 9.73 1.53 -13.35
CA TYR A 33 10.02 2.83 -12.73
C TYR A 33 9.11 3.97 -13.22
N ARG A 34 8.00 3.67 -13.88
CA ARG A 34 7.02 4.69 -14.24
C ARG A 34 6.20 5.02 -13.00
N THR A 35 5.97 6.32 -12.78
CA THR A 35 5.16 6.76 -11.65
C THR A 35 3.70 6.43 -11.90
N VAL A 36 3.08 5.71 -10.95
CA VAL A 36 1.66 5.37 -11.03
C VAL A 36 0.84 6.19 -10.04
N GLY A 37 1.47 6.77 -9.05
CA GLY A 37 0.74 7.63 -8.11
C GLY A 37 1.57 8.04 -6.92
N TYR A 38 0.87 8.60 -5.91
CA TYR A 38 1.51 9.19 -4.75
C TYR A 38 0.68 8.94 -3.50
N ILE A 39 1.37 8.64 -2.38
CA ILE A 39 0.77 8.70 -1.05
C ILE A 39 1.42 9.89 -0.35
N LYS A 40 0.59 10.91 -0.04
CA LYS A 40 1.09 12.15 0.56
C LYS A 40 1.17 12.01 2.08
N SER A 41 2.02 12.83 2.69
CA SER A 41 2.21 12.78 4.15
C SER A 41 0.95 13.13 4.94
N ASP A 42 0.00 13.86 4.31
CA ASP A 42 -1.28 14.18 4.94
C ASP A 42 -2.35 13.10 4.76
N GLY A 43 -1.98 11.97 4.13
CA GLY A 43 -2.87 10.85 3.90
C GLY A 43 -3.59 10.85 2.56
N LYS A 44 -3.42 11.90 1.76
CA LYS A 44 -4.06 11.97 0.44
C LYS A 44 -3.37 10.99 -0.50
N ILE A 45 -4.16 10.24 -1.27
CA ILE A 45 -3.66 9.31 -2.29
C ILE A 45 -4.01 9.90 -3.64
N GLN A 46 -3.02 10.00 -4.53
CA GLN A 46 -3.19 10.63 -5.84
C GLN A 46 -2.75 9.69 -6.95
N ASP A 47 -3.33 9.85 -8.13
CA ASP A 47 -2.87 9.14 -9.33
C ASP A 47 -1.65 9.88 -9.92
N ASN A 48 -1.15 9.41 -11.06
CA ASN A 48 0.05 9.97 -11.68
C ASN A 48 -0.20 11.37 -12.28
N SER A 49 -1.46 11.81 -12.37
CA SER A 49 -1.82 13.15 -12.81
C SER A 49 -2.14 14.08 -11.63
N TYR A 50 -1.82 13.63 -10.41
CA TYR A 50 -2.04 14.38 -9.17
C TYR A 50 -3.52 14.54 -8.79
N ARG A 51 -4.41 13.76 -9.41
CA ARG A 51 -5.82 13.75 -8.99
C ARG A 51 -5.95 12.91 -7.73
N THR A 52 -6.71 13.40 -6.77
CA THR A 52 -6.96 12.67 -5.54
C THR A 52 -7.90 11.49 -5.81
N ILE A 53 -7.45 10.29 -5.45
CA ILE A 53 -8.24 9.07 -5.65
C ILE A 53 -8.67 8.45 -4.32
N GLY A 54 -8.11 8.92 -3.21
CA GLY A 54 -8.51 8.40 -1.90
C GLY A 54 -7.77 9.06 -0.76
N TYR A 55 -8.06 8.57 0.45
CA TYR A 55 -7.52 9.14 1.68
C TYR A 55 -7.20 8.04 2.68
N ILE A 56 -6.09 8.22 3.40
CA ILE A 56 -5.73 7.41 4.56
C ILE A 56 -5.98 8.28 5.79
N LYS A 57 -6.91 7.88 6.65
CA LYS A 57 -7.20 8.60 7.87
C LYS A 57 -6.25 8.15 8.97
N SER A 58 -6.04 9.00 9.97
CA SER A 58 -5.11 8.70 11.07
C SER A 58 -5.53 7.48 11.89
N ASP A 59 -6.81 7.12 11.87
CA ASP A 59 -7.32 5.96 12.60
C ASP A 59 -7.26 4.66 11.78
N GLY A 60 -6.69 4.71 10.57
CA GLY A 60 -6.59 3.54 9.70
C GLY A 60 -7.73 3.36 8.72
N THR A 61 -8.72 4.25 8.74
CA THR A 61 -9.81 4.22 7.77
C THR A 61 -9.31 4.64 6.40
N ILE A 62 -9.69 3.89 5.37
CA ILE A 62 -9.36 4.21 3.98
C ILE A 62 -10.64 4.66 3.29
N GLN A 63 -10.55 5.79 2.59
CA GLN A 63 -11.70 6.37 1.89
C GLN A 63 -11.39 6.53 0.41
N ASP A 64 -12.44 6.53 -0.40
CA ASP A 64 -12.31 6.86 -1.82
C ASP A 64 -12.31 8.39 -2.00
N ALA A 65 -12.28 8.86 -3.25
CA ALA A 65 -12.23 10.29 -3.55
C ALA A 65 -13.48 11.04 -3.10
N SER A 66 -14.58 10.33 -2.89
CA SER A 66 -15.86 10.92 -2.43
C SER A 66 -16.02 10.81 -0.92
N TYR A 67 -14.96 10.46 -0.20
CA TYR A 67 -14.95 10.31 1.25
C TYR A 67 -15.76 9.12 1.77
N ARG A 68 -16.13 8.18 0.88
CA ARG A 68 -16.78 6.96 1.34
C ARG A 68 -15.72 6.01 1.89
N THR A 69 -16.04 5.36 3.01
CA THR A 69 -15.13 4.37 3.58
C THR A 69 -15.11 3.12 2.71
N ILE A 70 -13.90 2.71 2.31
CA ILE A 70 -13.72 1.49 1.51
C ILE A 70 -12.99 0.40 2.29
N GLY A 71 -12.44 0.71 3.45
CA GLY A 71 -11.83 -0.31 4.28
C GLY A 71 -11.09 0.25 5.46
N TYR A 72 -10.41 -0.66 6.17
CA TYR A 72 -9.72 -0.35 7.41
C TYR A 72 -8.39 -1.09 7.47
N ILE A 73 -7.38 -0.41 7.96
CA ILE A 73 -6.08 -1.02 8.22
C ILE A 73 -5.85 -0.93 9.72
N LYS A 74 -5.85 -2.10 10.37
CA LYS A 74 -5.72 -2.17 11.82
C LYS A 74 -4.25 -2.10 12.23
N SER A 75 -4.00 -1.68 13.45
CA SER A 75 -2.63 -1.52 13.97
C SER A 75 -1.85 -2.83 13.99
N ASP A 76 -2.54 -3.98 14.08
CA ASP A 76 -1.90 -5.29 14.09
C ASP A 76 -1.62 -5.81 12.67
N GLY A 77 -1.95 -5.04 11.63
CA GLY A 77 -1.70 -5.41 10.25
C GLY A 77 -2.88 -6.05 9.54
N LYS A 78 -4.00 -6.30 10.24
CA LYS A 78 -5.21 -6.83 9.61
C LYS A 78 -5.81 -5.76 8.70
N VAL A 79 -6.20 -6.16 7.50
CA VAL A 79 -6.82 -5.27 6.52
C VAL A 79 -8.26 -5.77 6.29
N GLN A 80 -9.21 -4.84 6.38
CA GLN A 80 -10.64 -5.17 6.26
C GLN A 80 -11.30 -4.31 5.18
N ASP A 81 -12.38 -4.82 4.61
CA ASP A 81 -13.22 -4.02 3.71
C ASP A 81 -14.18 -3.15 4.52
N ALA A 82 -15.06 -2.41 3.82
CA ALA A 82 -16.00 -1.49 4.47
C ALA A 82 -17.01 -2.21 5.36
N SER A 83 -17.23 -3.50 5.15
CA SER A 83 -18.14 -4.32 5.95
C SER A 83 -17.41 -5.08 7.06
N TYR A 84 -16.16 -4.74 7.31
CA TYR A 84 -15.31 -5.35 8.35
C TYR A 84 -14.92 -6.80 8.03
N ARG A 85 -15.09 -7.25 6.79
CA ARG A 85 -14.58 -8.57 6.40
C ARG A 85 -13.08 -8.47 6.18
N THR A 86 -12.36 -9.48 6.64
CA THR A 86 -10.90 -9.51 6.50
C THR A 86 -10.52 -9.72 5.03
N LEU A 87 -9.73 -8.80 4.50
CA LEU A 87 -9.15 -8.93 3.16
C LEU A 87 -7.79 -9.61 3.21
N GLY A 88 -7.05 -9.40 4.29
CA GLY A 88 -5.74 -10.00 4.44
C GLY A 88 -4.93 -9.37 5.55
N TYR A 89 -3.61 -9.57 5.47
CA TYR A 89 -2.70 -9.20 6.56
C TYR A 89 -1.40 -8.65 6.00
N VAL A 90 -0.86 -7.62 6.66
CA VAL A 90 0.51 -7.16 6.42
C VAL A 90 1.30 -7.52 7.67
N LYS A 91 2.25 -8.45 7.53
CA LYS A 91 3.04 -8.94 8.64
C LYS A 91 4.18 -7.96 8.94
N SER A 92 4.71 -8.04 10.16
CA SER A 92 5.79 -7.14 10.58
C SER A 92 7.08 -7.34 9.77
N ASP A 93 7.27 -8.51 9.16
CA ASP A 93 8.44 -8.79 8.31
C ASP A 93 8.23 -8.36 6.85
N GLY A 94 7.10 -7.72 6.54
CA GLY A 94 6.79 -7.26 5.20
C GLY A 94 6.05 -8.26 4.34
N THR A 95 5.79 -9.47 4.82
CA THR A 95 4.97 -10.45 4.08
C THR A 95 3.53 -9.98 4.05
N VAL A 96 2.90 -10.05 2.88
CA VAL A 96 1.50 -9.68 2.69
C VAL A 96 0.73 -10.94 2.34
N GLN A 97 -0.35 -11.19 3.08
CA GLN A 97 -1.15 -12.40 2.94
C GLN A 97 -2.61 -12.05 2.65
N ASP A 98 -3.31 -12.95 1.97
CA ASP A 98 -4.76 -12.83 1.79
C ASP A 98 -5.49 -13.32 3.05
N ALA A 99 -6.83 -13.33 3.01
CA ALA A 99 -7.66 -13.72 4.15
C ALA A 99 -7.47 -15.19 4.54
N SER A 100 -6.98 -16.02 3.64
CA SER A 100 -6.71 -17.44 3.89
C SER A 100 -5.25 -17.69 4.26
N TYR A 101 -4.51 -16.63 4.55
CA TYR A 101 -3.08 -16.68 4.94
C TYR A 101 -2.15 -17.10 3.81
N ARG A 102 -2.61 -17.08 2.57
CA ARG A 102 -1.73 -17.33 1.42
C ARG A 102 -0.93 -16.06 1.14
N THR A 103 0.36 -16.23 0.85
CA THR A 103 1.22 -15.10 0.57
C THR A 103 0.86 -14.48 -0.78
N LEU A 104 0.52 -13.19 -0.76
CA LEU A 104 0.29 -12.40 -1.98
C LEU A 104 1.58 -11.80 -2.50
N GLY A 105 2.48 -11.45 -1.60
CA GLY A 105 3.73 -10.81 -1.97
C GLY A 105 4.46 -10.24 -0.77
N TYR A 106 5.38 -9.33 -1.06
CA TYR A 106 6.28 -8.79 -0.04
C TYR A 106 6.44 -7.29 -0.21
N ALA A 107 6.48 -6.59 0.91
CA ALA A 107 6.69 -5.13 0.96
C ALA A 107 7.70 -4.82 2.07
N LYS A 108 8.87 -5.46 2.00
CA LYS A 108 9.88 -5.32 3.05
C LYS A 108 10.39 -3.90 3.11
N GLY A 109 10.43 -3.34 4.32
CA GLY A 109 10.90 -1.97 4.54
C GLY A 109 9.89 -0.89 4.21
N VAL A 110 8.72 -1.26 3.72
CA VAL A 110 7.64 -0.31 3.41
C VAL A 110 6.79 -0.11 4.66
N ASP A 111 6.35 1.13 4.88
CA ASP A 111 5.38 1.41 5.93
C ASP A 111 4.18 0.45 5.79
N LYS A 112 3.76 -0.13 6.92
CA LYS A 112 2.72 -1.17 6.92
C LYS A 112 1.41 -0.65 6.32
N THR A 113 1.03 0.56 6.65
CA THR A 113 -0.20 1.17 6.11
C THR A 113 -0.08 1.37 4.61
N TRP A 114 1.06 1.86 4.14
CA TRP A 114 1.28 2.05 2.71
C TRP A 114 1.29 0.70 1.97
N ALA A 115 1.91 -0.32 2.56
CA ALA A 115 1.89 -1.67 1.97
C ALA A 115 0.45 -2.17 1.81
N ALA A 116 -0.37 -1.98 2.83
CA ALA A 116 -1.79 -2.38 2.76
C ALA A 116 -2.53 -1.61 1.68
N VAL A 117 -2.27 -0.31 1.55
CA VAL A 117 -2.91 0.52 0.54
C VAL A 117 -2.59 -0.01 -0.87
N VAL A 118 -1.32 -0.27 -1.16
CA VAL A 118 -0.93 -0.65 -2.52
C VAL A 118 -1.33 -2.08 -2.86
N PHE A 119 -1.42 -2.97 -1.89
CA PHE A 119 -1.82 -4.35 -2.14
C PHE A 119 -3.33 -4.55 -2.18
N PHE A 120 -4.10 -3.79 -1.40
CA PHE A 120 -5.52 -4.11 -1.20
C PHE A 120 -6.48 -3.05 -1.74
N PHE A 121 -6.05 -1.81 -1.93
CA PHE A 121 -6.99 -0.73 -2.26
C PHE A 121 -6.65 0.01 -3.54
N PHE A 122 -5.39 0.35 -3.77
CA PHE A 122 -4.99 1.17 -4.91
C PHE A 122 -3.69 0.65 -5.50
N PHE A 123 -3.50 0.87 -6.78
CA PHE A 123 -2.28 0.65 -7.55
C PHE A 123 -1.99 -0.80 -7.92
N PHE A 124 -1.75 -1.69 -6.96
CA PHE A 124 -1.33 -3.07 -7.26
C PHE A 124 -2.37 -4.10 -6.86
N ASN A 125 -3.60 -3.67 -6.66
CA ASN A 125 -4.68 -4.54 -6.19
C ASN A 125 -5.46 -5.21 -7.33
N GLY A 126 -5.13 -4.92 -8.56
CA GLY A 126 -5.88 -5.41 -9.69
C GLY A 126 -5.31 -6.59 -10.42
#